data_caa131a0ffb7641d1eeef4faacadf129
#
_entry.id   caa131a0ffb7641d1eeef4faacadf129
#
_cell.length_a   1.000
_cell.length_b   1.000
_cell.length_c   1.000
_cell.angle_alpha   90.00
_cell.angle_beta   90.00
_cell.angle_gamma   90.00
#
_symmetry.space_group_name_H-M   'P 1'
#
loop_
_entity.id
_entity.type
_entity.pdbx_description
1 polymer ?
#
loop_
_entity_poly.entity_id
_entity_poly.type
_entity_poly.pdbx_seq_one_letter_code
_entity_poly.pdbx_strand_id
1 'polypeptide(L)'
;LYLSETYSKISKNTEQFKETITAVKISGDKQALPFNSAADAEFNFYQNSVNLDNDLISPIGEMAFSFYRYKLLGTFYTDQGKLINQIEVNRKTDSSPTFQGIIYIVEDDWSFYGLELQLDQKQSSISIIDAFSIKQNFNYDPKSDTWVKSDQVIDFVAGFFGFNFIAHFSAVYNDYDFKPDFDDKTFGKKIYEILD
;
A
#
# COMPACT_ATOMS: atom_id res chain seq x y z
N LEU A 1 -6.77 8.38 22.38
CA LEU A 1 -5.78 8.52 21.32
C LEU A 1 -4.68 7.49 21.51
N TYR A 2 -4.34 6.76 20.47
CA TYR A 2 -3.22 5.84 20.43
C TYR A 2 -2.22 6.31 19.36
N LEU A 3 -0.93 6.27 19.66
CA LEU A 3 0.14 6.57 18.77
C LEU A 3 1.22 5.50 18.91
N SER A 4 1.67 4.94 17.78
CA SER A 4 2.78 4.00 17.71
C SER A 4 3.78 4.48 16.67
N GLU A 5 5.05 4.40 16.98
CA GLU A 5 6.16 4.62 16.07
C GLU A 5 7.05 3.38 16.11
N THR A 6 7.35 2.82 14.95
CA THR A 6 8.07 1.56 14.82
C THR A 6 9.19 1.71 13.80
N TYR A 7 10.37 1.22 14.16
CA TYR A 7 11.49 1.03 13.25
C TYR A 7 11.66 -0.47 13.02
N SER A 8 11.64 -0.90 11.78
CA SER A 8 11.73 -2.31 11.46
C SER A 8 12.52 -2.58 10.19
N LYS A 9 13.04 -3.81 10.10
CA LYS A 9 13.61 -4.39 8.89
C LYS A 9 12.60 -5.35 8.29
N ILE A 10 12.30 -5.18 7.00
CA ILE A 10 11.41 -6.07 6.25
C ILE A 10 12.28 -7.00 5.40
N SER A 11 12.08 -8.31 5.54
CA SER A 11 12.62 -9.35 4.68
C SER A 11 11.47 -9.97 3.89
N LYS A 12 11.59 -10.00 2.55
CA LYS A 12 10.52 -10.48 1.68
C LYS A 12 11.08 -11.26 0.50
N ASN A 13 10.46 -12.36 0.17
CA ASN A 13 10.64 -13.08 -1.09
C ASN A 13 9.26 -13.27 -1.77
N THR A 14 9.15 -14.13 -2.77
CA THR A 14 7.90 -14.39 -3.51
C THR A 14 6.79 -15.00 -2.66
N GLU A 15 7.14 -15.72 -1.60
CA GLU A 15 6.20 -16.52 -0.80
C GLU A 15 6.09 -16.07 0.65
N GLN A 16 7.13 -15.39 1.16
CA GLN A 16 7.30 -15.15 2.59
C GLN A 16 7.57 -13.67 2.87
N PHE A 17 7.06 -13.24 4.00
CA PHE A 17 7.28 -11.91 4.56
C PHE A 17 7.67 -12.04 6.02
N LYS A 18 8.67 -11.28 6.46
CA LYS A 18 9.03 -11.14 7.86
C LYS A 18 9.36 -9.69 8.19
N GLU A 19 8.79 -9.20 9.25
CA GLU A 19 9.14 -7.93 9.86
C GLU A 19 9.96 -8.18 11.13
N THR A 20 11.11 -7.54 11.25
CA THR A 20 11.93 -7.53 12.46
C THR A 20 11.90 -6.12 13.04
N ILE A 21 11.21 -5.95 14.15
CA ILE A 21 11.06 -4.65 14.82
C ILE A 21 12.32 -4.42 15.65
N THR A 22 13.04 -3.35 15.36
CA THR A 22 14.28 -2.98 16.04
C THR A 22 14.08 -1.92 17.13
N ALA A 23 13.02 -1.12 17.00
CA ALA A 23 12.61 -0.18 18.03
C ALA A 23 11.13 0.12 17.92
N VAL A 24 10.45 0.28 19.05
CA VAL A 24 9.04 0.67 19.10
C VAL A 24 8.80 1.65 20.23
N LYS A 25 7.99 2.67 19.95
CA LYS A 25 7.50 3.63 20.95
C LYS A 25 5.98 3.69 20.86
N ILE A 26 5.32 3.48 21.99
CA ILE A 26 3.86 3.45 22.08
C ILE A 26 3.40 4.47 23.12
N SER A 27 2.38 5.24 22.78
CA SER A 27 1.70 6.19 23.67
C SER A 27 0.20 6.00 23.57
N GLY A 28 -0.50 5.94 24.71
CA GLY A 28 -1.94 5.73 24.79
C GLY A 28 -2.35 4.28 25.05
N ASP A 29 -3.66 4.02 24.98
CA ASP A 29 -4.25 2.73 25.33
C ASP A 29 -4.15 1.75 24.15
N LYS A 30 -3.72 0.52 24.40
CA LYS A 30 -3.46 -0.52 23.39
C LYS A 30 -4.75 -1.19 22.87
N GLN A 31 -5.83 -0.45 22.63
CA GLN A 31 -7.00 -1.07 22.01
C GLN A 31 -6.76 -1.29 20.50
N ALA A 32 -7.18 -2.47 20.04
CA ALA A 32 -6.93 -3.03 18.72
C ALA A 32 -6.94 -2.01 17.56
N LEU A 33 -5.77 -1.82 16.96
CA LEU A 33 -5.64 -1.10 15.71
C LEU A 33 -5.70 -2.10 14.54
N PRO A 34 -6.28 -1.70 13.39
CA PRO A 34 -6.35 -2.54 12.21
C PRO A 34 -4.99 -2.83 11.57
N PHE A 35 -3.98 -2.00 11.84
CA PHE A 35 -2.61 -2.15 11.32
C PHE A 35 -1.62 -2.12 12.49
N ASN A 36 -1.18 -3.29 12.92
CA ASN A 36 -0.22 -3.44 14.03
C ASN A 36 1.20 -3.77 13.56
N SER A 37 1.35 -4.12 12.30
CA SER A 37 2.62 -4.51 11.67
C SER A 37 2.71 -3.97 10.26
N ALA A 38 3.92 -3.92 9.70
CA ALA A 38 4.12 -3.60 8.28
C ALA A 38 3.47 -4.63 7.36
N ALA A 39 3.31 -5.88 7.82
CA ALA A 39 2.62 -6.93 7.08
C ALA A 39 1.13 -6.61 6.88
N ASP A 40 0.46 -6.05 7.88
CA ASP A 40 -0.96 -5.69 7.80
C ASP A 40 -1.19 -4.52 6.82
N ALA A 41 -0.16 -3.71 6.58
CA ALA A 41 -0.17 -2.55 5.70
C ALA A 41 0.52 -2.81 4.34
N GLU A 42 0.82 -4.07 4.02
CA GLU A 42 1.50 -4.43 2.76
C GLU A 42 0.50 -4.48 1.59
N PHE A 43 0.34 -3.36 0.91
CA PHE A 43 -0.48 -3.24 -0.30
C PHE A 43 0.41 -3.19 -1.55
N ASN A 44 0.31 -4.21 -2.40
CA ASN A 44 1.05 -4.33 -3.65
C ASN A 44 0.11 -4.24 -4.85
N PHE A 45 0.04 -3.08 -5.48
CA PHE A 45 -0.81 -2.84 -6.64
C PHE A 45 -0.26 -3.39 -7.96
N TYR A 46 0.95 -3.97 -7.99
CA TYR A 46 1.43 -4.71 -9.15
C TYR A 46 0.81 -6.11 -9.27
N GLN A 47 0.12 -6.58 -8.24
CA GLN A 47 -0.66 -7.82 -8.29
C GLN A 47 -2.01 -7.59 -8.99
N ASN A 48 -2.65 -8.67 -9.44
CA ASN A 48 -3.96 -8.61 -10.09
C ASN A 48 -5.06 -8.11 -9.16
N SER A 49 -4.96 -8.43 -7.89
CA SER A 49 -5.86 -7.95 -6.84
C SER A 49 -5.09 -7.55 -5.58
N VAL A 50 -5.72 -6.68 -4.81
CA VAL A 50 -5.26 -6.23 -3.49
C VAL A 50 -6.30 -6.68 -2.48
N ASN A 51 -5.85 -7.43 -1.47
CA ASN A 51 -6.75 -7.92 -0.42
C ASN A 51 -6.93 -6.86 0.68
N LEU A 52 -8.17 -6.47 0.89
CA LEU A 52 -8.62 -5.65 2.00
C LEU A 52 -9.91 -6.27 2.53
N ASP A 53 -9.79 -7.46 3.18
CA ASP A 53 -10.88 -8.38 3.55
C ASP A 53 -11.62 -9.02 2.35
N ASN A 54 -11.60 -8.36 1.20
CA ASN A 54 -12.00 -8.88 -0.11
C ASN A 54 -10.93 -8.57 -1.15
N ASP A 55 -10.93 -9.36 -2.21
CA ASP A 55 -10.06 -9.12 -3.36
C ASP A 55 -10.60 -7.96 -4.20
N LEU A 56 -9.92 -6.83 -4.11
CA LEU A 56 -10.19 -5.64 -4.91
C LEU A 56 -9.28 -5.65 -6.14
N ILE A 57 -9.85 -5.48 -7.31
CA ILE A 57 -9.10 -5.48 -8.56
C ILE A 57 -8.11 -4.32 -8.58
N SER A 58 -6.83 -4.63 -8.84
CA SER A 58 -5.82 -3.59 -9.05
C SER A 58 -6.10 -2.78 -10.32
N PRO A 59 -5.88 -1.47 -10.33
CA PRO A 59 -6.08 -0.66 -11.53
C PRO A 59 -5.11 -0.98 -12.68
N ILE A 60 -4.08 -1.80 -12.47
CA ILE A 60 -3.17 -2.29 -13.52
C ILE A 60 -3.16 -3.83 -13.64
N GLY A 61 -4.07 -4.52 -12.93
CA GLY A 61 -4.20 -5.97 -13.02
C GLY A 61 -4.69 -6.43 -14.39
N GLU A 62 -4.52 -7.69 -14.72
CA GLU A 62 -4.91 -8.28 -16.01
C GLU A 62 -6.38 -8.04 -16.39
N MET A 63 -7.27 -8.07 -15.38
CA MET A 63 -8.71 -7.84 -15.59
C MET A 63 -9.13 -6.38 -15.47
N ALA A 64 -8.18 -5.46 -15.24
CA ALA A 64 -8.48 -4.07 -14.91
C ALA A 64 -9.38 -3.38 -15.95
N PHE A 65 -9.12 -3.59 -17.25
CA PHE A 65 -9.95 -3.02 -18.32
C PHE A 65 -11.40 -3.49 -18.32
N SER A 66 -11.72 -4.59 -17.69
CA SER A 66 -13.11 -5.04 -17.53
C SER A 66 -13.87 -4.24 -16.48
N PHE A 67 -13.17 -3.68 -15.49
CA PHE A 67 -13.75 -3.06 -14.31
C PHE A 67 -13.56 -1.54 -14.25
N TYR A 68 -12.50 -1.00 -14.89
CA TYR A 68 -12.12 0.41 -14.83
C TYR A 68 -12.35 1.14 -16.16
N ARG A 69 -12.58 2.46 -16.04
CA ARG A 69 -12.43 3.47 -17.09
C ARG A 69 -11.24 4.33 -16.73
N TYR A 70 -10.42 4.64 -17.73
CA TYR A 70 -9.21 5.45 -17.57
C TYR A 70 -9.36 6.76 -18.34
N LYS A 71 -8.81 7.82 -17.75
CA LYS A 71 -8.75 9.13 -18.39
C LYS A 71 -7.38 9.74 -18.11
N LEU A 72 -6.63 10.01 -19.16
CA LEU A 72 -5.40 10.80 -19.05
C LEU A 72 -5.77 12.22 -18.66
N LEU A 73 -5.30 12.67 -17.48
CA LEU A 73 -5.52 14.03 -16.99
C LEU A 73 -4.43 15.00 -17.48
N GLY A 74 -3.21 14.50 -17.62
CA GLY A 74 -2.06 15.28 -18.06
C GLY A 74 -0.76 14.51 -17.89
N THR A 75 0.33 15.20 -18.21
CA THR A 75 1.69 14.68 -18.08
C THR A 75 2.59 15.75 -17.48
N PHE A 76 3.65 15.31 -16.80
CA PHE A 76 4.68 16.21 -16.30
C PHE A 76 6.04 15.50 -16.30
N TYR A 77 7.11 16.27 -16.22
CA TYR A 77 8.47 15.73 -16.10
C TYR A 77 8.94 15.81 -14.66
N THR A 78 9.61 14.76 -14.20
CA THR A 78 10.38 14.79 -12.95
C THR A 78 11.66 15.62 -13.12
N ASP A 79 12.31 16.00 -12.03
CA ASP A 79 13.61 16.67 -12.05
C ASP A 79 14.70 15.84 -12.75
N GLN A 80 14.50 14.52 -12.84
CA GLN A 80 15.39 13.58 -13.55
C GLN A 80 15.04 13.43 -15.03
N GLY A 81 14.06 14.18 -15.54
CA GLY A 81 13.64 14.15 -16.95
C GLY A 81 12.77 12.96 -17.34
N LYS A 82 12.23 12.19 -16.40
CA LYS A 82 11.26 11.13 -16.68
C LYS A 82 9.88 11.73 -16.89
N LEU A 83 9.18 11.32 -17.95
CA LEU A 83 7.81 11.73 -18.22
C LEU A 83 6.84 10.87 -17.40
N ILE A 84 5.93 11.52 -16.70
CA ILE A 84 4.92 10.87 -15.87
C ILE A 84 3.53 11.13 -16.45
N ASN A 85 2.77 10.07 -16.63
CA ASN A 85 1.37 10.13 -17.02
C ASN A 85 0.47 10.11 -15.78
N GLN A 86 -0.33 11.16 -15.60
CA GLN A 86 -1.35 11.24 -14.57
C GLN A 86 -2.67 10.70 -15.13
N ILE A 87 -3.14 9.58 -14.59
CA ILE A 87 -4.29 8.84 -15.10
C ILE A 87 -5.34 8.71 -14.02
N GLU A 88 -6.52 9.26 -14.27
CA GLU A 88 -7.70 9.01 -13.44
C GLU A 88 -8.24 7.61 -13.71
N VAL A 89 -8.51 6.87 -12.63
CA VAL A 89 -9.12 5.54 -12.66
C VAL A 89 -10.50 5.59 -11.98
N ASN A 90 -11.51 5.23 -12.73
CA ASN A 90 -12.90 5.23 -12.29
C ASN A 90 -13.51 3.86 -12.53
N ARG A 91 -14.33 3.39 -11.59
CA ARG A 91 -15.08 2.14 -11.74
C ARG A 91 -16.09 2.23 -12.88
N LYS A 92 -16.34 1.11 -13.54
CA LYS A 92 -17.39 1.01 -14.57
C LYS A 92 -18.79 0.89 -13.99
N THR A 93 -18.92 0.24 -12.83
CA THR A 93 -20.19 0.05 -12.11
C THR A 93 -19.99 0.26 -10.61
N ASP A 94 -21.03 0.72 -9.92
CA ASP A 94 -20.98 1.01 -8.48
C ASP A 94 -20.74 -0.22 -7.60
N SER A 95 -21.06 -1.42 -8.10
CA SER A 95 -20.85 -2.69 -7.40
C SER A 95 -19.53 -3.37 -7.71
N SER A 96 -18.68 -2.78 -8.56
CA SER A 96 -17.39 -3.37 -8.89
C SER A 96 -16.44 -3.35 -7.67
N PRO A 97 -15.73 -4.44 -7.39
CA PRO A 97 -14.73 -4.50 -6.31
C PRO A 97 -13.45 -3.78 -6.74
N THR A 98 -13.52 -2.45 -6.81
CA THR A 98 -12.49 -1.61 -7.40
C THR A 98 -12.26 -0.35 -6.60
N PHE A 99 -11.05 0.19 -6.70
CA PHE A 99 -10.69 1.51 -6.22
C PHE A 99 -11.15 2.60 -7.19
N GLN A 100 -11.03 3.86 -6.79
CA GLN A 100 -11.10 5.03 -7.67
C GLN A 100 -10.04 6.03 -7.21
N GLY A 101 -9.58 6.88 -8.13
CA GLY A 101 -8.58 7.90 -7.83
C GLY A 101 -7.63 8.14 -8.98
N ILE A 102 -6.36 8.32 -8.67
CA ILE A 102 -5.32 8.68 -9.63
C ILE A 102 -4.15 7.73 -9.51
N ILE A 103 -3.64 7.28 -10.64
CA ILE A 103 -2.35 6.60 -10.75
C ILE A 103 -1.40 7.45 -11.60
N TYR A 104 -0.13 7.41 -11.23
CA TYR A 104 0.97 8.10 -11.91
C TYR A 104 1.90 7.04 -12.47
N ILE A 105 2.01 6.96 -13.79
CA ILE A 105 2.78 5.94 -14.50
C ILE A 105 3.95 6.59 -15.21
N VAL A 106 5.14 6.04 -14.99
CA VAL A 106 6.36 6.43 -15.68
C VAL A 106 6.25 5.99 -17.13
N GLU A 107 6.41 6.92 -18.09
CA GLU A 107 6.48 6.60 -19.51
C GLU A 107 7.72 5.74 -19.77
N ASP A 108 7.63 4.82 -20.73
CA ASP A 108 8.66 3.85 -21.12
C ASP A 108 8.96 2.75 -20.09
N ASP A 109 9.01 3.05 -18.80
CA ASP A 109 9.27 2.07 -17.73
C ASP A 109 7.99 1.32 -17.30
N TRP A 110 6.80 1.90 -17.55
CA TRP A 110 5.48 1.38 -17.17
C TRP A 110 5.34 1.08 -15.67
N SER A 111 6.19 1.70 -14.86
CA SER A 111 6.20 1.57 -13.42
C SER A 111 5.32 2.63 -12.75
N PHE A 112 4.88 2.37 -11.53
CA PHE A 112 4.28 3.41 -10.72
C PHE A 112 5.33 4.45 -10.32
N TYR A 113 5.02 5.72 -10.55
CA TYR A 113 5.61 6.87 -9.88
C TYR A 113 4.88 7.15 -8.57
N GLY A 114 3.56 6.92 -8.56
CA GLY A 114 2.72 7.04 -7.39
C GLY A 114 1.29 6.59 -7.65
N LEU A 115 0.50 6.55 -6.59
CA LEU A 115 -0.94 6.34 -6.66
C LEU A 115 -1.63 7.02 -5.47
N GLU A 116 -2.87 7.46 -5.70
CA GLU A 116 -3.79 8.02 -4.72
C GLU A 116 -5.16 7.39 -4.97
N LEU A 117 -5.48 6.37 -4.21
CA LEU A 117 -6.68 5.55 -4.42
C LEU A 117 -7.56 5.56 -3.19
N GLN A 118 -8.86 5.43 -3.41
CA GLN A 118 -9.85 5.41 -2.34
C GLN A 118 -10.95 4.37 -2.60
N LEU A 119 -11.56 3.94 -1.51
CA LEU A 119 -12.81 3.18 -1.48
C LEU A 119 -13.84 3.96 -0.67
N ASP A 120 -15.08 3.94 -1.10
CA ASP A 120 -16.20 4.35 -0.28
C ASP A 120 -16.95 3.12 0.27
N GLN A 121 -17.85 3.35 1.21
CA GLN A 121 -18.63 2.31 1.91
C GLN A 121 -19.38 1.34 0.96
N LYS A 122 -19.72 1.79 -0.25
CA LYS A 122 -20.46 0.97 -1.22
C LYS A 122 -19.59 -0.11 -1.90
N GLN A 123 -18.27 0.07 -1.93
CA GLN A 123 -17.34 -0.90 -2.51
C GLN A 123 -16.70 -1.80 -1.46
N SER A 124 -16.63 -1.33 -0.25
CA SER A 124 -16.23 -2.13 0.89
C SER A 124 -17.38 -3.09 1.19
N SER A 125 -17.23 -4.37 0.88
CA SER A 125 -18.14 -5.40 1.42
C SER A 125 -17.92 -5.61 2.92
N ILE A 126 -16.93 -4.93 3.51
CA ILE A 126 -16.71 -4.84 4.94
C ILE A 126 -17.71 -3.82 5.48
N SER A 127 -18.78 -4.31 6.09
CA SER A 127 -19.84 -3.46 6.65
C SER A 127 -19.38 -2.49 7.74
N ILE A 128 -18.13 -2.58 8.18
CA ILE A 128 -17.54 -1.71 9.21
C ILE A 128 -16.62 -0.62 8.63
N ILE A 129 -16.22 -0.70 7.35
CA ILE A 129 -15.38 0.33 6.71
C ILE A 129 -16.27 1.38 6.05
N ASP A 130 -16.25 2.60 6.58
CA ASP A 130 -16.93 3.74 6.02
C ASP A 130 -16.13 4.43 4.92
N ALA A 131 -14.80 4.51 5.09
CA ALA A 131 -13.88 5.07 4.11
C ALA A 131 -12.49 4.46 4.25
N PHE A 132 -11.80 4.32 3.12
CA PHE A 132 -10.41 3.92 3.03
C PHE A 132 -9.74 4.72 1.92
N SER A 133 -8.55 5.25 2.20
CA SER A 133 -7.69 5.84 1.18
C SER A 133 -6.26 5.38 1.35
N ILE A 134 -5.56 5.24 0.25
CA ILE A 134 -4.16 4.87 0.20
C ILE A 134 -3.41 5.75 -0.79
N LYS A 135 -2.28 6.26 -0.34
CA LYS A 135 -1.30 6.93 -1.17
C LYS A 135 0.02 6.19 -1.08
N GLN A 136 0.63 5.92 -2.23
CA GLN A 136 1.98 5.36 -2.32
C GLN A 136 2.80 6.21 -3.27
N ASN A 137 4.05 6.48 -2.92
CA ASN A 137 5.03 7.10 -3.79
C ASN A 137 6.18 6.14 -4.04
N PHE A 138 6.80 6.29 -5.20
CA PHE A 138 7.92 5.44 -5.63
C PHE A 138 9.07 6.32 -6.10
N ASN A 139 10.28 5.91 -5.76
CA ASN A 139 11.52 6.55 -6.21
C ASN A 139 12.31 5.57 -7.08
N TYR A 140 12.99 6.12 -8.08
CA TYR A 140 13.91 5.33 -8.88
C TYR A 140 15.19 5.04 -8.09
N ASP A 141 15.52 3.75 -7.96
CA ASP A 141 16.80 3.31 -7.40
C ASP A 141 17.78 2.97 -8.52
N PRO A 142 18.83 3.79 -8.73
CA PRO A 142 19.80 3.58 -9.82
C PRO A 142 20.69 2.34 -9.61
N LYS A 143 20.76 1.80 -8.39
CA LYS A 143 21.57 0.61 -8.12
C LYS A 143 20.91 -0.67 -8.62
N SER A 144 19.61 -0.74 -8.51
CA SER A 144 18.81 -1.89 -8.94
C SER A 144 18.10 -1.67 -10.27
N ASP A 145 18.20 -0.45 -10.84
CA ASP A 145 17.54 -0.03 -12.09
C ASP A 145 16.02 -0.28 -12.01
N THR A 146 15.41 0.12 -10.90
CA THR A 146 13.96 -0.11 -10.68
C THR A 146 13.33 0.99 -9.83
N TRP A 147 12.00 1.08 -9.90
CA TRP A 147 11.20 1.96 -9.03
C TRP A 147 10.82 1.21 -7.75
N VAL A 148 11.12 1.80 -6.62
CA VAL A 148 10.86 1.24 -5.29
C VAL A 148 9.92 2.12 -4.51
N LYS A 149 9.02 1.54 -3.73
CA LYS A 149 8.11 2.28 -2.86
C LYS A 149 8.92 3.07 -1.83
N SER A 150 8.78 4.39 -1.82
CA SER A 150 9.47 5.28 -0.88
C SER A 150 8.66 5.55 0.37
N ASP A 151 7.37 5.66 0.22
CA ASP A 151 6.47 5.93 1.32
C ASP A 151 5.05 5.47 1.03
N GLN A 152 4.27 5.33 2.09
CA GLN A 152 2.87 4.97 2.05
C GLN A 152 2.10 5.67 3.16
N VAL A 153 0.92 6.15 2.83
CA VAL A 153 -0.05 6.69 3.78
C VAL A 153 -1.38 5.99 3.58
N ILE A 154 -1.99 5.56 4.67
CA ILE A 154 -3.32 4.95 4.68
C ILE A 154 -4.17 5.69 5.69
N ASP A 155 -5.33 6.17 5.24
CA ASP A 155 -6.38 6.70 6.10
C ASP A 155 -7.58 5.77 6.07
N PHE A 156 -8.13 5.53 7.24
CA PHE A 156 -9.17 4.54 7.44
C PHE A 156 -10.22 5.06 8.42
N VAL A 157 -11.48 4.95 8.04
CA VAL A 157 -12.62 5.25 8.90
C VAL A 157 -13.48 4.01 9.03
N ALA A 158 -13.73 3.58 10.24
CA ALA A 158 -14.62 2.44 10.52
C ALA A 158 -15.67 2.79 11.55
N GLY A 159 -16.89 2.30 11.32
CA GLY A 159 -18.01 2.40 12.24
C GLY A 159 -18.35 1.05 12.87
N PHE A 160 -18.40 0.96 14.20
CA PHE A 160 -18.79 -0.25 14.89
C PHE A 160 -19.66 0.08 16.10
N PHE A 161 -20.90 -0.43 16.15
CA PHE A 161 -21.88 -0.19 17.24
C PHE A 161 -22.05 1.29 17.65
N GLY A 162 -22.04 2.21 16.66
CA GLY A 162 -22.21 3.65 16.94
C GLY A 162 -20.94 4.37 17.38
N PHE A 163 -19.79 3.71 17.36
CA PHE A 163 -18.47 4.31 17.54
C PHE A 163 -17.74 4.40 16.21
N ASN A 164 -17.17 5.56 15.93
CA ASN A 164 -16.31 5.74 14.75
C ASN A 164 -14.85 5.72 15.18
N PHE A 165 -14.07 4.90 14.49
CA PHE A 165 -12.61 4.84 14.59
C PHE A 165 -12.01 5.54 13.39
N ILE A 166 -11.07 6.44 13.62
CA ILE A 166 -10.24 7.04 12.58
C ILE A 166 -8.83 6.58 12.84
N ALA A 167 -8.22 5.94 11.85
CA ALA A 167 -6.84 5.52 11.89
C ALA A 167 -6.05 6.15 10.75
N HIS A 168 -4.85 6.60 11.05
CA HIS A 168 -3.86 7.09 10.12
C HIS A 168 -2.60 6.26 10.27
N PHE A 169 -2.14 5.65 9.19
CA PHE A 169 -0.90 4.90 9.13
C PHE A 169 0.02 5.55 8.09
N SER A 170 1.27 5.74 8.45
CA SER A 170 2.30 6.18 7.51
C SER A 170 3.56 5.34 7.66
N ALA A 171 4.18 5.00 6.55
CA ALA A 171 5.45 4.28 6.49
C ALA A 171 6.39 4.93 5.50
N VAL A 172 7.67 4.96 5.83
CA VAL A 172 8.77 5.38 4.94
C VAL A 172 9.71 4.20 4.79
N TYR A 173 10.06 3.89 3.54
CA TYR A 173 10.90 2.76 3.17
C TYR A 173 12.21 3.26 2.58
N ASN A 174 13.31 2.71 3.04
CA ASN A 174 14.65 3.05 2.58
C ASN A 174 15.57 1.80 2.65
N ASP A 175 16.81 1.97 2.21
CA ASP A 175 17.86 0.93 2.31
C ASP A 175 17.47 -0.40 1.67
N TYR A 176 16.89 -0.35 0.46
CA TYR A 176 16.53 -1.54 -0.30
C TYR A 176 17.76 -2.38 -0.67
N ASP A 177 17.68 -3.68 -0.41
CA ASP A 177 18.62 -4.70 -0.87
C ASP A 177 17.89 -5.75 -1.70
N PHE A 178 18.20 -5.81 -3.01
CA PHE A 178 17.59 -6.74 -3.96
C PHE A 178 18.38 -8.04 -4.15
N LYS A 179 19.49 -8.20 -3.44
CA LYS A 179 20.31 -9.42 -3.46
C LYS A 179 20.62 -9.89 -2.04
N PRO A 180 19.59 -9.97 -1.17
CA PRO A 180 19.82 -10.38 0.22
C PRO A 180 20.24 -11.84 0.25
N ASP A 181 21.19 -12.15 1.13
CA ASP A 181 21.57 -13.53 1.47
C ASP A 181 20.67 -14.02 2.62
N PHE A 182 19.54 -14.65 2.24
CA PHE A 182 18.62 -15.22 3.21
C PHE A 182 19.05 -16.63 3.59
N ASP A 183 19.20 -16.87 4.88
CA ASP A 183 19.40 -18.20 5.45
C ASP A 183 18.07 -18.88 5.79
N ASP A 184 18.11 -20.18 6.10
CA ASP A 184 16.91 -20.97 6.49
C ASP A 184 16.20 -20.44 7.74
N LYS A 185 16.84 -19.57 8.52
CA LYS A 185 16.29 -18.99 9.75
C LYS A 185 15.66 -17.63 9.52
N THR A 186 15.92 -16.99 8.38
CA THR A 186 15.41 -15.65 8.05
C THR A 186 13.90 -15.62 8.14
N PHE A 187 13.22 -16.62 7.56
CA PHE A 187 11.77 -16.74 7.58
C PHE A 187 11.34 -17.80 8.60
N GLY A 188 11.22 -17.40 9.86
CA GLY A 188 10.71 -18.27 10.94
C GLY A 188 9.18 -18.36 10.94
N LYS A 189 8.62 -19.06 11.93
CA LYS A 189 7.17 -19.25 12.09
C LYS A 189 6.39 -17.95 12.40
N LYS A 190 7.06 -16.89 12.83
CA LYS A 190 6.44 -15.62 13.20
C LYS A 190 6.61 -14.62 12.07
N ILE A 191 5.52 -13.97 11.69
CA ILE A 191 5.51 -12.90 10.67
C ILE A 191 6.25 -11.66 11.17
N TYR A 192 6.22 -11.39 12.47
CA TYR A 192 6.99 -10.31 13.09
C TYR A 192 7.75 -10.78 14.33
N GLU A 193 8.85 -10.12 14.62
CA GLU A 193 9.71 -10.36 15.78
C GLU A 193 10.17 -9.01 16.34
N ILE A 194 10.16 -8.88 17.66
CA ILE A 194 10.68 -7.71 18.37
C ILE A 194 12.05 -8.11 18.93
N LEU A 195 13.09 -7.36 18.59
CA LEU A 195 14.40 -7.52 19.19
C LEU A 195 14.40 -6.77 20.52
N ASP A 196 14.78 -7.48 21.59
CA ASP A 196 14.99 -6.93 22.94
C ASP A 196 16.25 -6.06 23.02
#